data_e9de6e2890154b99a53bc0f6188f3f87
#
_entry.id   e9de6e2890154b99a53bc0f6188f3f87
#
_cell.length_a   1.000
_cell.length_b   1.000
_cell.length_c   1.000
_cell.angle_alpha   90.00
_cell.angle_beta   90.00
_cell.angle_gamma   90.00
#
_symmetry.space_group_name_H-M   'P 1'
#
loop_
_entity.id
_entity.type
_entity.pdbx_description
1 polymer ?
#
loop_
_entity_poly.entity_id
_entity_poly.type
_entity_poly.pdbx_seq_one_letter_code
_entity_poly.pdbx_strand_id
1 'polypeptide(L)'
;MKISLLTTGGTIASVESDRGLQPGLAGEQLLRVCPGLMGFEHDVAVVDLMSKDSSNMHPSDWLVMADCVRDSAARSDAIVMLHGTDTMAWTASALSYLLNDVPVPVVLTGSMLSADAPDSDVSENIYAAFHFALQLAMYKRRGVSVAFAGLLLHGPRITKIDSRRKNAFVGVDYPFLGEMRDRGTHKIAWLTAQVPALSAERPWGPSPAVETNVALVPIFPGLSVSTRSEERRVGKECRS
;
A
#
# COMPACT_ATOMS: atom_id res chain seq x y z
N MET A 1 17.65 -12.09 3.20
CA MET A 1 16.27 -12.11 2.63
C MET A 1 16.25 -11.25 1.40
N LYS A 2 15.43 -11.61 0.43
CA LYS A 2 15.24 -10.85 -0.81
C LYS A 2 13.97 -10.01 -0.71
N ILE A 3 14.05 -8.73 -1.07
CA ILE A 3 12.90 -7.82 -1.07
C ILE A 3 12.73 -7.24 -2.47
N SER A 4 11.52 -7.21 -2.98
CA SER A 4 11.20 -6.40 -4.15
C SER A 4 10.64 -5.05 -3.72
N LEU A 5 11.23 -3.97 -4.21
CA LEU A 5 10.71 -2.61 -4.10
C LEU A 5 10.00 -2.26 -5.41
N LEU A 6 8.70 -2.08 -5.35
CA LEU A 6 7.89 -1.66 -6.49
C LEU A 6 7.55 -0.18 -6.35
N THR A 7 7.67 0.60 -7.42
CA THR A 7 7.29 2.02 -7.39
C THR A 7 6.13 2.28 -8.33
N THR A 8 5.19 3.10 -7.90
CA THR A 8 4.01 3.48 -8.70
C THR A 8 3.92 4.99 -8.93
N GLY A 9 4.88 5.76 -8.44
CA GLY A 9 4.86 7.22 -8.47
C GLY A 9 4.30 7.83 -7.17
N GLY A 10 3.63 8.97 -7.29
CA GLY A 10 3.12 9.76 -6.16
C GLY A 10 4.15 10.71 -5.57
N THR A 11 3.77 11.44 -4.51
CA THR A 11 4.59 12.47 -3.85
C THR A 11 5.94 11.93 -3.37
N ILE A 12 5.99 10.68 -2.94
CA ILE A 12 7.22 10.02 -2.47
C ILE A 12 8.32 9.97 -3.53
N ALA A 13 7.94 9.85 -4.80
CA ALA A 13 8.84 9.83 -5.95
C ALA A 13 8.91 11.18 -6.68
N SER A 14 8.30 12.24 -6.13
CA SER A 14 8.25 13.55 -6.76
C SER A 14 9.31 14.47 -6.18
N VAL A 15 9.74 15.42 -7.00
CA VAL A 15 10.60 16.56 -6.63
C VAL A 15 9.86 17.86 -6.88
N GLU A 16 10.19 18.89 -6.10
CA GLU A 16 9.61 20.21 -6.28
C GLU A 16 10.22 20.90 -7.50
N SER A 17 9.39 21.52 -8.33
CA SER A 17 9.79 22.27 -9.51
C SER A 17 8.99 23.56 -9.61
N ASP A 18 9.41 24.48 -10.48
CA ASP A 18 8.68 25.73 -10.77
C ASP A 18 7.24 25.50 -11.26
N ARG A 19 6.91 24.28 -11.67
CA ARG A 19 5.56 23.86 -12.13
C ARG A 19 4.81 22.99 -11.12
N GLY A 20 5.27 22.95 -9.86
CA GLY A 20 4.75 22.07 -8.81
C GLY A 20 5.48 20.74 -8.74
N LEU A 21 4.92 19.78 -8.00
CA LEU A 21 5.49 18.44 -7.85
C LEU A 21 5.49 17.69 -9.17
N GLN A 22 6.66 17.18 -9.56
CA GLN A 22 6.84 16.38 -10.77
C GLN A 22 7.51 15.04 -10.41
N PRO A 23 7.20 13.95 -11.12
CA PRO A 23 7.93 12.70 -10.99
C PRO A 23 9.44 12.95 -11.23
N GLY A 24 10.28 12.54 -10.28
CA GLY A 24 11.70 12.88 -10.36
C GLY A 24 12.66 11.80 -9.87
N LEU A 25 12.20 10.91 -8.97
CA LEU A 25 13.08 9.91 -8.37
C LEU A 25 12.66 8.49 -8.77
N ALA A 26 13.63 7.75 -9.33
CA ALA A 26 13.52 6.30 -9.49
C ALA A 26 13.65 5.56 -8.15
N GLY A 27 13.20 4.32 -8.06
CA GLY A 27 13.23 3.55 -6.83
C GLY A 27 14.63 3.40 -6.22
N GLU A 28 15.65 3.24 -7.03
CA GLU A 28 17.04 3.20 -6.55
C GLU A 28 17.51 4.52 -5.91
N GLN A 29 17.06 5.66 -6.43
CA GLN A 29 17.37 6.97 -5.86
C GLN A 29 16.65 7.15 -4.52
N LEU A 30 15.41 6.66 -4.42
CA LEU A 30 14.66 6.67 -3.17
C LEU A 30 15.31 5.83 -2.08
N LEU A 31 15.92 4.71 -2.41
CA LEU A 31 16.71 3.93 -1.45
C LEU A 31 17.91 4.71 -0.92
N ARG A 32 18.57 5.49 -1.77
CA ARG A 32 19.75 6.30 -1.39
C ARG A 32 19.40 7.45 -0.43
N VAL A 33 18.19 7.99 -0.48
CA VAL A 33 17.75 9.05 0.45
C VAL A 33 17.29 8.48 1.81
N CYS A 34 17.42 7.17 2.02
CA CYS A 34 17.09 6.49 3.27
C CYS A 34 18.35 6.03 4.00
N PRO A 35 19.04 6.89 4.79
CA PRO A 35 20.28 6.52 5.48
C PRO A 35 20.13 5.30 6.37
N GLY A 36 18.95 5.08 6.94
CA GLY A 36 18.65 3.92 7.78
C GLY A 36 18.67 2.57 7.04
N LEU A 37 18.67 2.59 5.70
CA LEU A 37 18.83 1.40 4.85
C LEU A 37 20.29 1.24 4.36
N MET A 38 21.17 2.19 4.66
CA MET A 38 22.61 2.05 4.36
C MET A 38 23.19 0.95 5.26
N GLY A 39 23.76 -0.08 4.66
CA GLY A 39 24.19 -1.28 5.39
C GLY A 39 23.10 -2.31 5.62
N PHE A 40 21.94 -2.12 5.00
CA PHE A 40 20.87 -3.10 4.98
C PHE A 40 21.35 -4.33 4.19
N GLU A 41 21.74 -5.39 4.91
CA GLU A 41 22.34 -6.61 4.38
C GLU A 41 21.32 -7.51 3.64
N HIS A 42 20.42 -6.89 2.91
CA HIS A 42 19.38 -7.60 2.17
C HIS A 42 19.46 -7.29 0.68
N ASP A 43 19.17 -8.29 -0.12
CA ASP A 43 19.10 -8.16 -1.57
C ASP A 43 17.78 -7.43 -1.93
N VAL A 44 17.88 -6.23 -2.50
CA VAL A 44 16.74 -5.42 -2.90
C VAL A 44 16.68 -5.32 -4.42
N ALA A 45 15.64 -5.90 -5.00
CA ALA A 45 15.34 -5.75 -6.43
C ALA A 45 14.35 -4.60 -6.62
N VAL A 46 14.72 -3.60 -7.42
CA VAL A 46 13.86 -2.44 -7.70
C VAL A 46 13.13 -2.66 -9.03
N VAL A 47 11.83 -2.37 -9.02
CA VAL A 47 10.96 -2.40 -10.20
C VAL A 47 10.17 -1.10 -10.25
N ASP A 48 10.54 -0.23 -11.17
CA ASP A 48 9.78 1.00 -11.46
C ASP A 48 8.59 0.63 -12.35
N LEU A 49 7.45 0.33 -11.72
CA LEU A 49 6.27 -0.21 -12.38
C LEU A 49 5.51 0.85 -13.17
N MET A 50 5.30 2.01 -12.56
CA MET A 50 4.65 3.16 -13.17
C MET A 50 5.07 4.45 -12.48
N SER A 51 4.81 5.58 -13.14
CA SER A 51 5.01 6.92 -12.57
C SER A 51 3.71 7.71 -12.69
N LYS A 52 2.81 7.54 -11.71
CA LYS A 52 1.46 8.05 -11.77
C LYS A 52 1.10 8.79 -10.48
N ASP A 53 0.42 9.93 -10.61
CA ASP A 53 -0.27 10.51 -9.48
C ASP A 53 -1.40 9.58 -9.04
N SER A 54 -1.48 9.30 -7.74
CA SER A 54 -2.45 8.36 -7.22
C SER A 54 -3.90 8.81 -7.42
N SER A 55 -4.17 10.10 -7.54
CA SER A 55 -5.50 10.62 -7.90
C SER A 55 -5.99 10.19 -9.30
N ASN A 56 -5.05 9.77 -10.15
CA ASN A 56 -5.32 9.27 -11.50
C ASN A 56 -5.33 7.74 -11.61
N MET A 57 -5.36 7.02 -10.47
CA MET A 57 -5.41 5.56 -10.46
C MET A 57 -6.77 5.05 -10.96
N HIS A 58 -6.73 4.00 -11.77
CA HIS A 58 -7.89 3.26 -12.27
C HIS A 58 -7.87 1.81 -11.78
N PRO A 59 -9.01 1.12 -11.74
CA PRO A 59 -9.05 -0.31 -11.39
C PRO A 59 -8.13 -1.20 -12.21
N SER A 60 -7.88 -0.86 -13.48
CA SER A 60 -6.91 -1.55 -14.34
C SER A 60 -5.47 -1.47 -13.81
N ASP A 61 -5.11 -0.38 -13.12
CA ASP A 61 -3.78 -0.23 -12.55
C ASP A 61 -3.56 -1.21 -11.38
N TRP A 62 -4.62 -1.52 -10.62
CA TRP A 62 -4.56 -2.54 -9.57
C TRP A 62 -4.28 -3.93 -10.10
N LEU A 63 -4.80 -4.27 -11.29
CA LEU A 63 -4.49 -5.54 -11.95
C LEU A 63 -3.01 -5.60 -12.35
N VAL A 64 -2.48 -4.52 -12.95
CA VAL A 64 -1.05 -4.42 -13.28
C VAL A 64 -0.17 -4.54 -12.04
N MET A 65 -0.56 -3.87 -10.94
CA MET A 65 0.14 -3.99 -9.65
C MET A 65 0.08 -5.42 -9.11
N ALA A 66 -1.08 -6.06 -9.16
CA ALA A 66 -1.27 -7.42 -8.67
C ALA A 66 -0.42 -8.43 -9.45
N ASP A 67 -0.36 -8.32 -10.76
CA ASP A 67 0.47 -9.18 -11.61
C ASP A 67 1.96 -8.97 -11.31
N CYS A 68 2.42 -7.72 -11.18
CA CYS A 68 3.80 -7.42 -10.82
C CYS A 68 4.17 -7.95 -9.42
N VAL A 69 3.23 -7.86 -8.45
CA VAL A 69 3.42 -8.44 -7.11
C VAL A 69 3.55 -9.97 -7.21
N ARG A 70 2.72 -10.65 -8.00
CA ARG A 70 2.80 -12.10 -8.21
C ARG A 70 4.14 -12.52 -8.79
N ASP A 71 4.58 -11.82 -9.84
CA ASP A 71 5.87 -12.09 -10.48
C ASP A 71 7.05 -11.85 -9.50
N SER A 72 6.95 -10.83 -8.68
CA SER A 72 7.97 -10.51 -7.67
C SER A 72 7.96 -11.50 -6.51
N ALA A 73 6.81 -11.97 -6.07
CA ALA A 73 6.65 -12.92 -4.98
C ALA A 73 7.29 -14.28 -5.27
N ALA A 74 7.43 -14.65 -6.55
CA ALA A 74 8.12 -15.87 -6.94
C ALA A 74 9.63 -15.87 -6.62
N ARG A 75 10.22 -14.69 -6.39
CA ARG A 75 11.67 -14.51 -6.21
C ARG A 75 12.06 -13.67 -4.99
N SER A 76 11.09 -13.25 -4.19
CA SER A 76 11.31 -12.39 -3.02
C SER A 76 10.60 -12.93 -1.79
N ASP A 77 11.17 -12.67 -0.63
CA ASP A 77 10.62 -13.03 0.67
C ASP A 77 9.59 -12.01 1.17
N ALA A 78 9.66 -10.77 0.67
CA ALA A 78 8.76 -9.67 0.99
C ALA A 78 8.69 -8.66 -0.14
N ILE A 79 7.61 -7.88 -0.19
CA ILE A 79 7.41 -6.82 -1.16
C ILE A 79 7.11 -5.52 -0.44
N VAL A 80 7.80 -4.45 -0.83
CA VAL A 80 7.50 -3.07 -0.43
C VAL A 80 7.02 -2.33 -1.67
N MET A 81 5.90 -1.61 -1.58
CA MET A 81 5.34 -0.84 -2.69
C MET A 81 5.23 0.63 -2.30
N LEU A 82 5.88 1.50 -3.09
CA LEU A 82 5.76 2.95 -2.94
C LEU A 82 4.58 3.45 -3.77
N HIS A 83 3.70 4.20 -3.13
CA HIS A 83 2.43 4.64 -3.71
C HIS A 83 2.07 6.07 -3.28
N GLY A 84 1.37 6.80 -4.12
CA GLY A 84 0.81 8.10 -3.74
C GLY A 84 -0.29 7.97 -2.68
N THR A 85 -0.37 8.94 -1.77
CA THR A 85 -1.21 8.82 -0.57
C THR A 85 -2.71 8.96 -0.81
N ASP A 86 -3.15 9.65 -1.88
CA ASP A 86 -4.57 10.01 -2.06
C ASP A 86 -5.48 8.80 -2.28
N THR A 87 -5.00 7.80 -2.99
CA THR A 87 -5.76 6.56 -3.23
C THR A 87 -5.11 5.31 -2.65
N MET A 88 -4.08 5.46 -1.80
CA MET A 88 -3.39 4.31 -1.20
C MET A 88 -4.33 3.40 -0.40
N ALA A 89 -5.33 3.95 0.27
CA ALA A 89 -6.33 3.18 1.00
C ALA A 89 -7.16 2.27 0.06
N TRP A 90 -7.55 2.80 -1.09
CA TRP A 90 -8.29 2.04 -2.12
C TRP A 90 -7.42 0.97 -2.74
N THR A 91 -6.18 1.31 -3.10
CA THR A 91 -5.19 0.37 -3.65
C THR A 91 -4.88 -0.75 -2.66
N ALA A 92 -4.62 -0.44 -1.39
CA ALA A 92 -4.34 -1.44 -0.37
C ALA A 92 -5.53 -2.38 -0.15
N SER A 93 -6.75 -1.85 -0.16
CA SER A 93 -7.97 -2.65 -0.08
C SER A 93 -8.11 -3.57 -1.30
N ALA A 94 -8.03 -3.04 -2.52
CA ALA A 94 -8.15 -3.81 -3.76
C ALA A 94 -7.09 -4.93 -3.82
N LEU A 95 -5.83 -4.60 -3.58
CA LEU A 95 -4.74 -5.58 -3.57
C LEU A 95 -4.92 -6.65 -2.49
N SER A 96 -5.54 -6.34 -1.35
CA SER A 96 -5.83 -7.34 -0.31
C SER A 96 -6.74 -8.47 -0.80
N TYR A 97 -7.68 -8.16 -1.70
CA TYR A 97 -8.55 -9.16 -2.33
C TYR A 97 -7.90 -9.84 -3.53
N LEU A 98 -7.19 -9.07 -4.36
CA LEU A 98 -6.51 -9.59 -5.55
C LEU A 98 -5.36 -10.53 -5.21
N LEU A 99 -4.69 -10.33 -4.07
CA LEU A 99 -3.48 -11.02 -3.64
C LEU A 99 -3.70 -11.94 -2.42
N ASN A 100 -4.92 -12.38 -2.18
CA ASN A 100 -5.26 -13.17 -1.00
C ASN A 100 -4.55 -14.55 -0.94
N ASP A 101 -4.00 -15.01 -2.04
CA ASP A 101 -3.25 -16.25 -2.22
C ASP A 101 -1.72 -16.06 -2.24
N VAL A 102 -1.22 -14.81 -2.33
CA VAL A 102 0.21 -14.53 -2.40
C VAL A 102 0.91 -14.87 -1.07
N PRO A 103 2.00 -15.68 -1.11
CA PRO A 103 2.58 -16.28 0.09
C PRO A 103 3.52 -15.34 0.88
N VAL A 104 3.75 -14.13 0.39
CA VAL A 104 4.67 -13.15 0.99
C VAL A 104 3.93 -11.91 1.49
N PRO A 105 4.46 -11.19 2.49
CA PRO A 105 3.91 -9.90 2.88
C PRO A 105 4.11 -8.84 1.80
N VAL A 106 3.08 -8.02 1.63
CA VAL A 106 3.10 -6.83 0.77
C VAL A 106 2.84 -5.61 1.65
N VAL A 107 3.81 -4.72 1.75
CA VAL A 107 3.72 -3.51 2.58
C VAL A 107 3.73 -2.28 1.68
N LEU A 108 2.60 -1.59 1.60
CA LEU A 108 2.52 -0.30 0.91
C LEU A 108 3.01 0.82 1.83
N THR A 109 3.61 1.83 1.23
CA THR A 109 3.93 3.09 1.89
C THR A 109 3.94 4.25 0.90
N GLY A 110 4.04 5.45 1.42
CA GLY A 110 4.09 6.69 0.66
C GLY A 110 4.61 7.81 1.55
N SER A 111 4.51 9.04 1.10
CA SER A 111 4.84 10.21 1.90
C SER A 111 3.85 11.34 1.70
N MET A 112 3.71 12.19 2.71
CA MET A 112 2.94 13.42 2.62
C MET A 112 3.74 14.56 2.00
N LEU A 113 5.06 14.50 2.15
CA LEU A 113 6.00 15.50 1.61
C LEU A 113 6.92 14.84 0.57
N SER A 114 7.45 15.66 -0.36
CA SER A 114 8.46 15.21 -1.32
C SER A 114 9.80 14.94 -0.63
N ALA A 115 10.68 14.20 -1.30
CA ALA A 115 11.96 13.78 -0.71
C ALA A 115 12.90 14.95 -0.42
N ASP A 116 12.78 16.03 -1.16
CA ASP A 116 13.56 17.28 -1.05
C ASP A 116 12.95 18.30 -0.08
N ALA A 117 11.74 18.06 0.41
CA ALA A 117 11.08 18.98 1.35
C ALA A 117 11.77 18.98 2.72
N PRO A 118 11.85 20.16 3.39
CA PRO A 118 12.20 20.21 4.80
C PRO A 118 11.27 19.32 5.61
N ASP A 119 11.82 18.56 6.55
CA ASP A 119 11.05 17.61 7.40
C ASP A 119 10.30 16.52 6.60
N SER A 120 10.82 16.11 5.44
CA SER A 120 10.26 15.03 4.64
C SER A 120 10.06 13.76 5.47
N ASP A 121 8.93 13.09 5.26
CA ASP A 121 8.59 11.80 5.89
C ASP A 121 8.97 10.57 5.02
N VAL A 122 9.57 10.80 3.85
CA VAL A 122 9.98 9.74 2.89
C VAL A 122 10.87 8.70 3.54
N SER A 123 12.02 9.13 4.10
CA SER A 123 13.01 8.23 4.68
C SER A 123 12.42 7.41 5.84
N GLU A 124 11.60 8.04 6.66
CA GLU A 124 10.96 7.39 7.81
C GLU A 124 9.96 6.32 7.39
N ASN A 125 9.14 6.63 6.41
CA ASN A 125 8.10 5.72 5.95
C ASN A 125 8.68 4.54 5.16
N ILE A 126 9.68 4.78 4.29
CA ILE A 126 10.39 3.70 3.59
C ILE A 126 11.09 2.79 4.59
N TYR A 127 11.86 3.36 5.56
CA TYR A 127 12.53 2.61 6.59
C TYR A 127 11.56 1.70 7.36
N ALA A 128 10.46 2.25 7.84
CA ALA A 128 9.44 1.49 8.57
C ALA A 128 8.83 0.37 7.69
N ALA A 129 8.53 0.66 6.42
CA ALA A 129 7.95 -0.33 5.50
C ALA A 129 8.88 -1.53 5.29
N PHE A 130 10.18 -1.29 5.08
CA PHE A 130 11.16 -2.37 4.93
C PHE A 130 11.28 -3.23 6.19
N HIS A 131 11.38 -2.61 7.37
CA HIS A 131 11.49 -3.35 8.63
C HIS A 131 10.22 -4.13 8.97
N PHE A 132 9.04 -3.57 8.74
CA PHE A 132 7.78 -4.31 8.87
C PHE A 132 7.71 -5.49 7.89
N ALA A 133 8.06 -5.28 6.63
CA ALA A 133 8.03 -6.32 5.61
C ALA A 133 8.95 -7.49 5.98
N LEU A 134 10.19 -7.20 6.42
CA LEU A 134 11.13 -8.22 6.88
C LEU A 134 10.60 -9.00 8.08
N GLN A 135 10.12 -8.33 9.11
CA GLN A 135 9.63 -9.02 10.29
C GLN A 135 8.39 -9.85 9.98
N LEU A 136 7.47 -9.36 9.14
CA LEU A 136 6.34 -10.15 8.68
C LEU A 136 6.79 -11.42 7.95
N ALA A 137 7.79 -11.31 7.06
CA ALA A 137 8.37 -12.47 6.36
C ALA A 137 9.03 -13.46 7.33
N MET A 138 9.83 -12.97 8.30
CA MET A 138 10.44 -13.80 9.35
C MET A 138 9.40 -14.58 10.16
N TYR A 139 8.27 -13.96 10.46
CA TYR A 139 7.15 -14.59 11.16
C TYR A 139 6.20 -15.36 10.24
N LYS A 140 6.57 -15.54 8.96
CA LYS A 140 5.75 -16.21 7.93
C LYS A 140 4.33 -15.62 7.85
N ARG A 141 4.23 -14.30 8.05
CA ARG A 141 3.00 -13.54 7.87
C ARG A 141 2.93 -13.06 6.42
N ARG A 142 1.72 -12.97 5.90
CA ARG A 142 1.44 -12.59 4.52
C ARG A 142 0.23 -11.65 4.48
N GLY A 143 -0.07 -11.15 3.31
CA GLY A 143 -1.16 -10.21 3.08
C GLY A 143 -0.69 -8.79 2.88
N VAL A 144 -1.65 -7.91 2.60
CA VAL A 144 -1.42 -6.51 2.30
C VAL A 144 -1.59 -5.67 3.55
N SER A 145 -0.60 -4.85 3.85
CA SER A 145 -0.61 -3.87 4.93
C SER A 145 -0.05 -2.53 4.45
N VAL A 146 -0.23 -1.49 5.24
CA VAL A 146 0.33 -0.16 4.97
C VAL A 146 1.17 0.27 6.15
N ALA A 147 2.42 0.65 5.88
CA ALA A 147 3.31 1.28 6.84
C ALA A 147 3.26 2.79 6.65
N PHE A 148 2.86 3.54 7.67
CA PHE A 148 2.79 4.99 7.59
C PHE A 148 2.96 5.64 8.97
N ALA A 149 3.76 6.69 9.04
CA ALA A 149 4.05 7.41 10.29
C ALA A 149 4.48 6.49 11.45
N GLY A 150 5.27 5.44 11.15
CA GLY A 150 5.75 4.47 12.12
C GLY A 150 4.73 3.41 12.55
N LEU A 151 3.52 3.41 12.00
CA LEU A 151 2.47 2.43 12.26
C LEU A 151 2.35 1.43 11.10
N LEU A 152 2.05 0.18 11.44
CA LEU A 152 1.61 -0.84 10.48
C LEU A 152 0.10 -1.00 10.58
N LEU A 153 -0.60 -0.75 9.49
CA LEU A 153 -2.05 -0.74 9.38
C LEU A 153 -2.52 -1.90 8.49
N HIS A 154 -3.69 -2.45 8.80
CA HIS A 154 -4.28 -3.55 8.02
C HIS A 154 -4.84 -3.02 6.70
N GLY A 155 -4.32 -3.50 5.55
CA GLY A 155 -4.60 -2.95 4.22
C GLY A 155 -6.08 -2.68 3.90
N PRO A 156 -7.01 -3.65 4.08
CA PRO A 156 -8.42 -3.42 3.77
C PRO A 156 -9.18 -2.56 4.80
N ARG A 157 -8.53 -2.09 5.85
CA ARG A 157 -9.15 -1.36 6.97
C ARG A 157 -8.62 0.05 7.16
N ILE A 158 -7.81 0.56 6.23
CA ILE A 158 -7.26 1.91 6.36
C ILE A 158 -8.14 2.96 5.69
N THR A 159 -8.05 4.18 6.20
CA THR A 159 -8.58 5.37 5.54
C THR A 159 -7.64 6.55 5.73
N LYS A 160 -7.58 7.45 4.74
CA LYS A 160 -6.88 8.73 4.85
C LYS A 160 -7.80 9.74 5.51
N ILE A 161 -7.38 10.28 6.64
CA ILE A 161 -8.17 11.22 7.45
C ILE A 161 -7.65 12.66 7.39
N ASP A 162 -6.45 12.85 6.86
CA ASP A 162 -5.82 14.17 6.79
C ASP A 162 -5.02 14.30 5.49
N SER A 163 -5.07 15.48 4.86
CA SER A 163 -4.34 15.79 3.62
C SER A 163 -3.03 16.55 3.84
N ARG A 164 -2.68 16.89 5.09
CA ARG A 164 -1.52 17.72 5.41
C ARG A 164 -0.60 17.11 6.47
N ARG A 165 -1.16 16.42 7.46
CA ARG A 165 -0.38 15.85 8.57
C ARG A 165 0.34 14.60 8.15
N LYS A 166 1.53 14.35 8.72
CA LYS A 166 2.30 13.12 8.49
C LYS A 166 1.56 11.87 8.97
N ASN A 167 0.77 11.95 10.05
CA ASN A 167 -0.07 10.86 10.55
C ASN A 167 -1.44 10.84 9.86
N ALA A 168 -1.43 10.74 8.53
CA ALA A 168 -2.61 10.91 7.68
C ALA A 168 -3.55 9.69 7.63
N PHE A 169 -3.13 8.52 8.13
CA PHE A 169 -3.89 7.27 8.00
C PHE A 169 -4.26 6.67 9.35
N VAL A 170 -5.44 6.09 9.41
CA VAL A 170 -5.94 5.34 10.57
C VAL A 170 -6.61 4.04 10.12
N GLY A 171 -6.77 3.10 11.07
CA GLY A 171 -7.61 1.92 10.88
C GLY A 171 -9.09 2.24 11.15
N VAL A 172 -9.98 1.78 10.28
CA VAL A 172 -11.43 1.91 10.48
C VAL A 172 -11.92 0.70 11.28
N ASP A 173 -12.35 0.94 12.51
CA ASP A 173 -12.82 -0.11 13.45
C ASP A 173 -11.84 -1.29 13.56
N TYR A 174 -10.55 -1.01 13.43
CA TYR A 174 -9.50 -2.01 13.51
C TYR A 174 -8.21 -1.40 14.09
N PRO A 175 -7.60 -2.06 15.08
CA PRO A 175 -6.36 -1.56 15.66
C PRO A 175 -5.23 -1.63 14.64
N PHE A 176 -4.18 -0.82 14.83
CA PHE A 176 -2.95 -1.00 14.09
C PHE A 176 -2.26 -2.32 14.51
N LEU A 177 -1.54 -2.92 13.58
CA LEU A 177 -0.92 -4.24 13.74
C LEU A 177 0.39 -4.16 14.52
N GLY A 178 1.14 -3.08 14.33
CA GLY A 178 2.42 -2.85 14.94
C GLY A 178 2.82 -1.38 14.93
N GLU A 179 3.78 -1.05 15.77
CA GLU A 179 4.34 0.30 15.91
C GLU A 179 5.87 0.24 16.01
N MET A 180 6.55 1.08 15.25
CA MET A 180 7.98 1.27 15.32
C MET A 180 8.31 2.10 16.57
N ARG A 181 8.78 1.43 17.63
CA ARG A 181 9.07 2.07 18.93
C ARG A 181 10.41 2.76 18.97
N ASP A 182 11.39 2.19 18.32
CA ASP A 182 12.75 2.71 18.32
C ASP A 182 13.44 2.34 16.99
N ARG A 183 13.91 3.37 16.29
CA ARG A 183 14.60 3.20 15.02
C ARG A 183 16.03 2.69 15.19
N GLY A 184 16.70 3.10 16.24
CA GLY A 184 18.09 2.70 16.51
C GLY A 184 18.23 1.20 16.78
N THR A 185 17.24 0.60 17.43
CA THR A 185 17.21 -0.84 17.76
C THR A 185 16.26 -1.64 16.86
N HIS A 186 15.64 -1.02 15.87
CA HIS A 186 14.64 -1.64 14.97
C HIS A 186 13.47 -2.31 15.71
N LYS A 187 13.17 -1.82 16.91
CA LYS A 187 12.18 -2.45 17.79
C LYS A 187 10.77 -2.13 17.33
N ILE A 188 10.03 -3.18 16.96
CA ILE A 188 8.63 -3.13 16.65
C ILE A 188 7.83 -3.67 17.84
N ALA A 189 6.85 -2.89 18.30
CA ALA A 189 5.84 -3.38 19.21
C ALA A 189 4.66 -3.93 18.39
N TRP A 190 4.46 -5.23 18.45
CA TRP A 190 3.29 -5.88 17.86
C TRP A 190 2.12 -5.75 18.83
N LEU A 191 1.02 -5.14 18.36
CA LEU A 191 -0.12 -4.79 19.20
C LEU A 191 -1.25 -5.77 19.11
N THR A 192 -1.20 -6.69 18.15
CA THR A 192 -2.16 -7.78 18.06
C THR A 192 -1.41 -9.10 17.90
N ALA A 193 -1.79 -10.10 18.71
CA ALA A 193 -1.47 -11.50 18.45
C ALA A 193 -2.12 -11.99 17.14
N GLN A 194 -2.98 -11.20 16.57
CA GLN A 194 -3.81 -11.44 15.40
C GLN A 194 -3.37 -10.62 14.17
N VAL A 195 -2.08 -10.48 13.92
CA VAL A 195 -1.69 -10.25 12.51
C VAL A 195 -2.26 -11.45 11.78
N PRO A 196 -3.30 -11.29 10.96
CA PRO A 196 -3.94 -12.44 10.33
C PRO A 196 -2.84 -13.23 9.65
N ALA A 197 -2.57 -14.45 10.14
CA ALA A 197 -2.05 -15.44 9.27
C ALA A 197 -3.18 -15.55 8.23
N LEU A 198 -3.04 -14.88 7.09
CA LEU A 198 -3.94 -15.15 6.00
C LEU A 198 -3.84 -16.64 5.78
N SER A 199 -4.78 -17.33 6.43
CA SER A 199 -4.90 -18.73 6.28
C SER A 199 -5.33 -18.99 4.85
N ALA A 200 -4.88 -19.99 4.36
CA ALA A 200 -5.21 -20.92 3.36
C ALA A 200 -4.09 -21.01 2.35
N GLU A 201 -3.55 -22.15 2.34
CA GLU A 201 -2.96 -22.81 1.18
C GLU A 201 -3.98 -22.82 0.04
N ARG A 202 -4.31 -21.64 -0.50
CA ARG A 202 -4.97 -21.58 -1.80
C ARG A 202 -3.88 -21.72 -2.84
N PRO A 203 -4.05 -22.62 -3.82
CA PRO A 203 -3.11 -22.70 -4.92
C PRO A 203 -3.01 -21.34 -5.58
N TRP A 204 -1.80 -20.91 -5.85
CA TRP A 204 -1.51 -19.68 -6.58
C TRP A 204 -2.19 -19.76 -7.95
N GLY A 205 -3.18 -18.93 -8.17
CA GLY A 205 -4.00 -18.88 -9.37
C GLY A 205 -3.80 -17.61 -10.19
N PRO A 206 -4.42 -17.53 -11.37
CA PRO A 206 -4.44 -16.29 -12.14
C PRO A 206 -5.10 -15.17 -11.33
N SER A 207 -4.69 -13.92 -11.61
CA SER A 207 -5.31 -12.73 -11.00
C SER A 207 -6.83 -12.76 -11.21
N PRO A 208 -7.64 -12.57 -10.18
CA PRO A 208 -9.08 -12.49 -10.34
C PRO A 208 -9.47 -11.27 -11.20
N ALA A 209 -10.56 -11.40 -11.93
CA ALA A 209 -11.13 -10.27 -12.65
C ALA A 209 -11.70 -9.23 -11.67
N VAL A 210 -11.65 -7.97 -12.04
CA VAL A 210 -12.24 -6.85 -11.29
C VAL A 210 -13.50 -6.40 -12.01
N GLU A 211 -14.64 -6.41 -11.29
CA GLU A 211 -15.86 -5.76 -11.77
C GLU A 211 -15.70 -4.23 -11.61
N THR A 212 -15.79 -3.51 -12.70
CA THR A 212 -15.61 -2.05 -12.71
C THR A 212 -16.93 -1.28 -12.75
N ASN A 213 -18.04 -1.96 -13.02
CA ASN A 213 -19.36 -1.36 -13.03
C ASN A 213 -19.99 -1.36 -11.62
N VAL A 214 -19.28 -0.74 -10.68
CA VAL A 214 -19.66 -0.65 -9.28
C VAL A 214 -19.69 0.81 -8.86
N ALA A 215 -20.79 1.24 -8.25
CA ALA A 215 -20.92 2.57 -7.66
C ALA A 215 -21.14 2.48 -6.16
N LEU A 216 -20.39 3.26 -5.39
CA LEU A 216 -20.62 3.48 -3.97
C LEU A 216 -21.50 4.71 -3.79
N VAL A 217 -22.74 4.50 -3.35
CA VAL A 217 -23.69 5.58 -3.11
C VAL A 217 -23.90 5.76 -1.61
N PRO A 218 -23.38 6.84 -1.00
CA PRO A 218 -23.62 7.13 0.40
C PRO A 218 -25.12 7.46 0.62
N ILE A 219 -25.70 6.87 1.65
CA ILE A 219 -27.10 7.17 2.05
C ILE A 219 -27.05 8.39 2.96
N PHE A 220 -27.76 9.44 2.60
CA PHE A 220 -27.85 10.68 3.38
C PHE A 220 -29.31 11.21 3.35
N PRO A 221 -29.71 12.06 4.32
CA PRO A 221 -31.02 12.71 4.28
C PRO A 221 -31.20 13.51 2.98
N GLY A 222 -32.31 13.27 2.27
CA GLY A 222 -32.58 13.93 0.97
C GLY A 222 -32.11 13.15 -0.26
N LEU A 223 -31.51 11.98 -0.12
CA LEU A 223 -31.19 11.11 -1.26
C LEU A 223 -32.47 10.75 -2.03
N SER A 224 -32.51 11.04 -3.33
CA SER A 224 -33.70 10.81 -4.16
C SER A 224 -33.97 9.33 -4.41
N VAL A 225 -35.24 8.97 -4.57
CA VAL A 225 -35.67 7.60 -4.89
C VAL A 225 -35.16 7.15 -6.26
N SER A 226 -34.96 8.09 -7.20
CA SER A 226 -34.42 7.80 -8.55
C SER A 226 -33.03 7.21 -8.50
N THR A 227 -32.15 7.72 -7.64
CA THR A 227 -30.80 7.18 -7.44
C THR A 227 -30.85 5.73 -6.93
N ARG A 228 -31.80 5.41 -6.04
CA ARG A 228 -32.02 4.03 -5.54
C ARG A 228 -32.60 3.08 -6.61
N SER A 229 -33.35 3.59 -7.58
CA SER A 229 -33.94 2.74 -8.61
C SER A 229 -32.91 2.26 -9.64
N GLU A 230 -31.85 3.01 -9.87
CA GLU A 230 -30.71 2.57 -10.69
C GLU A 230 -29.94 1.43 -10.01
N GLU A 231 -29.70 1.51 -8.69
CA GLU A 231 -29.08 0.40 -7.93
C GLU A 231 -29.88 -0.91 -8.03
N ARG A 232 -31.21 -0.84 -8.05
CA ARG A 232 -32.05 -2.04 -8.19
C ARG A 232 -31.95 -2.68 -9.57
N ARG A 233 -31.68 -1.92 -10.61
CA ARG A 233 -31.50 -2.46 -11.98
C ARG A 233 -30.19 -3.23 -12.07
N VAL A 234 -29.10 -2.70 -11.53
CA VAL A 234 -27.79 -3.37 -11.47
C VAL A 234 -27.86 -4.67 -10.66
N GLY A 235 -28.55 -4.68 -9.52
CA GLY A 235 -28.71 -5.88 -8.69
C GLY A 235 -29.60 -6.98 -9.28
N LYS A 236 -30.43 -6.69 -10.29
CA LYS A 236 -31.27 -7.70 -10.96
C LYS A 236 -30.52 -8.41 -12.09
N GLU A 237 -29.58 -7.75 -12.73
CA GLU A 237 -28.78 -8.34 -13.81
C GLU A 237 -27.73 -9.35 -13.28
N CYS A 238 -27.33 -9.24 -12.02
CA CYS A 238 -26.44 -10.21 -11.37
C CYS A 238 -27.13 -11.52 -10.94
N ARG A 239 -28.43 -11.71 -11.23
CA ARG A 239 -29.19 -12.91 -10.85
C ARG A 239 -29.67 -13.75 -12.04
N SER A 240 -29.17 -13.49 -13.23
CA SER A 240 -29.46 -14.28 -14.43
C SER A 240 -28.26 -15.10 -14.89
#